data_2cd476ef9eccc6fc11db31126563419c
#
_entry.id   2cd476ef9eccc6fc11db31126563419c
#
_cell.length_a   1.000
_cell.length_b   1.000
_cell.length_c   1.000
_cell.angle_alpha   90.00
_cell.angle_beta   90.00
_cell.angle_gamma   90.00
#
_symmetry.space_group_name_H-M   'P 1'
#
loop_
_entity.id
_entity.type
_entity.pdbx_description
1 polymer ?
#
loop_
_entity_poly.entity_id
_entity_poly.type
_entity_poly.pdbx_seq_one_letter_code
_entity_poly.pdbx_strand_id
1 'polypeptide(L)'
;MLADGVPVTMRSSAPRHRAKASAPPSMTPRPIRIFDTTLRDGEQSPGASMNLAEKMEIAQALVALGVDVIEAGFPIASPGDFESVRDIAAAVSGATVCGLARCNDADIDRAWEALRHARQPRIHVFLATSSIHREFKLRMNEAEVLARAVAGVTRARRHCADVEFSPEDAARTEIDFLCRVVEAVIAAGATTVNIPDTVGYATPSQMHHVIKSLRDRVPNIDRAVISVHCHDDLGLAVANSLAAVEAGAGQVECTINGIGERAGNCSLEEVVMALKTRQDHYAVETRITTRKLVPTSRLVANITGIQVPRNKAVVGRNAFAHEAGIHQDGMLKERRTYEIMRPEDVGLERTDLVLGKHSGRAALADRAKALGYQLTAEQLQTVFDQFKALADRKKEIYDGDIAALCELQFAALPEQFTFEGYTVTTASGATPTVTLRVLQNGVPQAVTITAGDGPIDAIFLAIEKLTGI
;
A
#
# COMPACT_ATOMS: atom_id res chain seq x y z
N MET A 1 9.61 -8.81 82.06
CA MET A 1 8.29 -9.40 82.32
C MET A 1 7.56 -9.44 81.00
N LEU A 2 7.55 -10.67 80.46
CA LEU A 2 6.51 -11.36 79.73
C LEU A 2 5.73 -10.58 78.62
N ALA A 3 6.08 -10.92 77.39
CA ALA A 3 5.35 -10.62 76.18
C ALA A 3 4.33 -11.75 75.91
N ASP A 4 3.09 -11.37 75.60
CA ASP A 4 2.04 -12.28 75.10
C ASP A 4 1.99 -12.22 73.59
N GLY A 5 2.26 -13.36 72.94
CA GLY A 5 2.17 -13.57 71.53
C GLY A 5 0.71 -13.92 71.14
N VAL A 6 0.20 -13.24 70.12
CA VAL A 6 -1.08 -13.56 69.44
C VAL A 6 -0.78 -14.39 68.19
N PRO A 7 -1.41 -15.56 67.99
CA PRO A 7 -1.21 -16.35 66.77
C PRO A 7 -1.98 -15.78 65.60
N VAL A 8 -1.25 -15.49 64.48
CA VAL A 8 -1.83 -15.13 63.17
C VAL A 8 -2.36 -16.38 62.49
N THR A 9 -3.66 -16.52 62.43
CA THR A 9 -4.31 -17.57 61.62
C THR A 9 -4.31 -17.16 60.15
N MET A 10 -3.51 -17.85 59.30
CA MET A 10 -3.60 -17.76 57.84
C MET A 10 -4.95 -18.37 57.38
N ARG A 11 -5.85 -17.51 56.90
CA ARG A 11 -7.03 -17.97 56.14
C ARG A 11 -6.59 -18.24 54.70
N SER A 12 -6.68 -19.51 54.25
CA SER A 12 -6.53 -19.94 52.89
C SER A 12 -7.67 -19.33 52.06
N SER A 13 -7.35 -18.44 51.12
CA SER A 13 -8.30 -17.92 50.14
C SER A 13 -8.39 -18.92 48.98
N ALA A 14 -9.53 -19.56 48.80
CA ALA A 14 -9.85 -20.35 47.63
C ALA A 14 -9.77 -19.52 46.32
N PRO A 15 -9.36 -20.10 45.18
CA PRO A 15 -9.29 -19.35 43.94
C PRO A 15 -10.68 -18.92 43.49
N ARG A 16 -10.90 -17.61 43.39
CA ARG A 16 -12.10 -17.06 42.76
C ARG A 16 -12.15 -17.47 41.31
N HIS A 17 -13.13 -18.30 40.93
CA HIS A 17 -13.49 -18.53 39.52
C HIS A 17 -13.74 -17.17 38.85
N ARG A 18 -12.83 -16.78 37.94
CA ARG A 18 -13.11 -15.69 37.00
C ARG A 18 -14.31 -16.11 36.15
N ALA A 19 -15.43 -15.46 36.35
CA ALA A 19 -16.55 -15.56 35.43
C ALA A 19 -16.05 -15.26 34.02
N LYS A 20 -16.28 -16.17 33.08
CA LYS A 20 -16.06 -15.91 31.65
C LYS A 20 -16.96 -14.72 31.30
N ALA A 21 -16.34 -13.59 30.94
CA ALA A 21 -17.07 -12.48 30.36
C ALA A 21 -17.83 -13.04 29.14
N SER A 22 -19.13 -12.85 29.14
CA SER A 22 -19.97 -13.19 27.99
C SER A 22 -19.44 -12.39 26.78
N ALA A 23 -19.18 -13.09 25.67
CA ALA A 23 -18.84 -12.41 24.43
C ALA A 23 -19.93 -11.38 24.10
N PRO A 24 -19.57 -10.16 23.67
CA PRO A 24 -20.56 -9.19 23.24
C PRO A 24 -21.40 -9.80 22.09
N PRO A 25 -22.67 -9.43 21.95
CA PRO A 25 -23.51 -9.91 20.84
C PRO A 25 -22.80 -9.65 19.52
N SER A 26 -22.79 -10.63 18.62
CA SER A 26 -22.20 -10.50 17.28
C SER A 26 -23.00 -9.46 16.51
N MET A 27 -22.55 -8.20 16.53
CA MET A 27 -23.07 -7.18 15.64
C MET A 27 -22.60 -7.53 14.22
N THR A 28 -23.54 -7.62 13.28
CA THR A 28 -23.18 -7.74 11.86
C THR A 28 -22.32 -6.53 11.48
N PRO A 29 -21.12 -6.72 10.92
CA PRO A 29 -20.26 -5.61 10.56
C PRO A 29 -20.96 -4.64 9.60
N ARG A 30 -20.82 -3.35 9.81
CA ARG A 30 -21.36 -2.31 8.91
C ARG A 30 -20.53 -2.28 7.63
N PRO A 31 -21.16 -2.34 6.43
CA PRO A 31 -20.41 -2.27 5.17
C PRO A 31 -19.84 -0.87 4.95
N ILE A 32 -18.59 -0.81 4.48
CA ILE A 32 -17.92 0.41 3.98
C ILE A 32 -17.68 0.22 2.50
N ARG A 33 -18.15 1.17 1.70
CA ARG A 33 -17.87 1.22 0.26
C ARG A 33 -16.48 1.77 0.00
N ILE A 34 -15.76 1.14 -0.90
CA ILE A 34 -14.47 1.61 -1.39
C ILE A 34 -14.68 2.22 -2.78
N PHE A 35 -14.44 3.53 -2.85
CA PHE A 35 -14.46 4.31 -4.07
C PHE A 35 -13.01 4.52 -4.53
N ASP A 36 -12.65 3.99 -5.67
CA ASP A 36 -11.31 4.14 -6.23
C ASP A 36 -11.27 5.27 -7.26
N THR A 37 -10.40 6.24 -7.04
CA THR A 37 -10.16 7.36 -7.96
C THR A 37 -8.77 7.34 -8.60
N THR A 38 -8.13 6.17 -8.68
CA THR A 38 -6.81 6.00 -9.31
C THR A 38 -6.82 6.51 -10.76
N LEU A 39 -7.91 6.25 -11.52
CA LEU A 39 -8.03 6.64 -12.92
C LEU A 39 -8.44 8.10 -13.15
N ARG A 40 -8.74 8.86 -12.09
CA ARG A 40 -9.07 10.28 -12.18
C ARG A 40 -8.08 11.13 -11.37
N ASP A 41 -8.18 11.13 -10.01
CA ASP A 41 -7.29 11.91 -9.14
C ASP A 41 -5.87 11.33 -9.12
N GLY A 42 -5.76 10.00 -9.10
CA GLY A 42 -4.49 9.30 -9.21
C GLY A 42 -3.71 9.66 -10.47
N GLU A 43 -4.39 9.74 -11.62
CA GLU A 43 -3.79 10.14 -12.89
C GLU A 43 -3.34 11.60 -12.92
N GLN A 44 -3.90 12.46 -12.07
CA GLN A 44 -3.49 13.86 -11.94
C GLN A 44 -2.12 14.02 -11.26
N SER A 45 -1.56 12.95 -10.71
CA SER A 45 -0.17 12.94 -10.24
C SER A 45 0.77 13.23 -11.43
N PRO A 46 1.71 14.20 -11.30
CA PRO A 46 2.64 14.51 -12.37
C PRO A 46 3.41 13.25 -12.83
N GLY A 47 3.30 12.92 -14.12
CA GLY A 47 3.94 11.74 -14.72
C GLY A 47 3.11 10.45 -14.70
N ALA A 48 1.91 10.44 -14.12
CA ALA A 48 1.04 9.26 -14.04
C ALA A 48 0.01 9.14 -15.19
N SER A 49 0.10 9.97 -16.23
CA SER A 49 -0.84 9.94 -17.35
C SER A 49 -0.89 8.56 -18.01
N MET A 50 -2.09 8.07 -18.27
CA MET A 50 -2.36 6.74 -18.81
C MET A 50 -3.14 6.82 -20.13
N ASN A 51 -2.83 5.93 -21.04
CA ASN A 51 -3.64 5.74 -22.25
C ASN A 51 -4.88 4.87 -21.98
N LEU A 52 -5.80 4.78 -22.96
CA LEU A 52 -7.04 4.02 -22.82
C LEU A 52 -6.81 2.53 -22.48
N ALA A 53 -5.83 1.88 -23.08
CA ALA A 53 -5.57 0.47 -22.83
C ALA A 53 -5.09 0.24 -21.38
N GLU A 54 -4.21 1.10 -20.90
CA GLU A 54 -3.71 1.10 -19.52
C GLU A 54 -4.82 1.37 -18.51
N LYS A 55 -5.68 2.37 -18.77
CA LYS A 55 -6.86 2.64 -17.93
C LYS A 55 -7.81 1.46 -17.88
N MET A 56 -8.03 0.77 -19.01
CA MET A 56 -8.89 -0.41 -19.08
C MET A 56 -8.31 -1.58 -18.26
N GLU A 57 -7.00 -1.81 -18.34
CA GLU A 57 -6.32 -2.86 -17.57
C GLU A 57 -6.45 -2.61 -16.06
N ILE A 58 -6.21 -1.37 -15.61
CA ILE A 58 -6.40 -0.99 -14.21
C ILE A 58 -7.87 -1.12 -13.80
N ALA A 59 -8.83 -0.67 -14.62
CA ALA A 59 -10.26 -0.79 -14.32
C ALA A 59 -10.68 -2.25 -14.10
N GLN A 60 -10.17 -3.18 -14.93
CA GLN A 60 -10.41 -4.61 -14.76
C GLN A 60 -9.78 -5.17 -13.48
N ALA A 61 -8.58 -4.72 -13.13
CA ALA A 61 -7.91 -5.11 -11.89
C ALA A 61 -8.69 -4.59 -10.65
N LEU A 62 -9.21 -3.36 -10.71
CA LEU A 62 -10.04 -2.77 -9.65
C LEU A 62 -11.37 -3.54 -9.46
N VAL A 63 -12.04 -3.94 -10.55
CA VAL A 63 -13.21 -4.82 -10.48
C VAL A 63 -12.85 -6.16 -9.83
N ALA A 64 -11.77 -6.77 -10.26
CA ALA A 64 -11.30 -8.02 -9.70
C ALA A 64 -10.85 -7.91 -8.24
N LEU A 65 -10.34 -6.74 -7.83
CA LEU A 65 -10.02 -6.41 -6.43
C LEU A 65 -11.30 -6.29 -5.59
N GLY A 66 -12.44 -5.91 -6.19
CA GLY A 66 -13.73 -5.81 -5.53
C GLY A 66 -14.06 -4.40 -5.04
N VAL A 67 -13.54 -3.34 -5.68
CA VAL A 67 -13.97 -1.97 -5.38
C VAL A 67 -15.46 -1.78 -5.69
N ASP A 68 -16.13 -0.91 -4.94
CA ASP A 68 -17.54 -0.65 -5.12
C ASP A 68 -17.80 0.37 -6.24
N VAL A 69 -16.94 1.39 -6.35
CA VAL A 69 -17.03 2.46 -7.32
C VAL A 69 -15.66 2.73 -7.94
N ILE A 70 -15.62 2.90 -9.27
CA ILE A 70 -14.45 3.31 -10.04
C ILE A 70 -14.73 4.68 -10.65
N GLU A 71 -14.00 5.71 -10.23
CA GLU A 71 -14.04 7.01 -10.89
C GLU A 71 -13.11 6.97 -12.11
N ALA A 72 -13.71 6.84 -13.28
CA ALA A 72 -13.01 6.52 -14.52
C ALA A 72 -12.33 7.72 -15.18
N GLY A 73 -12.68 8.95 -14.78
CA GLY A 73 -12.08 10.17 -15.32
C GLY A 73 -12.99 11.40 -15.24
N PHE A 74 -12.59 12.44 -15.99
CA PHE A 74 -13.28 13.74 -16.08
C PHE A 74 -13.65 14.03 -17.54
N PRO A 75 -14.82 13.58 -18.02
CA PRO A 75 -15.18 13.54 -19.44
C PRO A 75 -15.12 14.85 -20.21
N ILE A 76 -15.22 15.99 -19.54
CA ILE A 76 -15.12 17.31 -20.17
C ILE A 76 -13.66 17.79 -20.34
N ALA A 77 -12.71 17.16 -19.64
CA ALA A 77 -11.32 17.62 -19.63
C ALA A 77 -10.64 17.48 -21.00
N SER A 78 -10.89 16.38 -21.69
CA SER A 78 -10.35 16.12 -23.03
C SER A 78 -11.19 15.10 -23.81
N PRO A 79 -11.03 15.01 -25.16
CA PRO A 79 -11.61 13.92 -25.93
C PRO A 79 -11.16 12.53 -25.44
N GLY A 80 -9.88 12.37 -25.08
CA GLY A 80 -9.34 11.10 -24.59
C GLY A 80 -9.93 10.67 -23.24
N ASP A 81 -10.15 11.62 -22.32
CA ASP A 81 -10.86 11.34 -21.06
C ASP A 81 -12.29 10.91 -21.29
N PHE A 82 -12.99 11.60 -22.21
CA PHE A 82 -14.34 11.19 -22.59
C PHE A 82 -14.38 9.76 -23.14
N GLU A 83 -13.50 9.42 -24.07
CA GLU A 83 -13.41 8.08 -24.66
C GLU A 83 -13.07 7.04 -23.60
N SER A 84 -12.14 7.33 -22.72
CA SER A 84 -11.76 6.44 -21.62
C SER A 84 -12.94 6.14 -20.69
N VAL A 85 -13.65 7.17 -20.24
CA VAL A 85 -14.83 6.98 -19.37
C VAL A 85 -15.93 6.21 -20.09
N ARG A 86 -16.21 6.53 -21.37
CA ARG A 86 -17.21 5.83 -22.19
C ARG A 86 -16.91 4.35 -22.35
N ASP A 87 -15.66 4.02 -22.67
CA ASP A 87 -15.28 2.63 -22.98
C ASP A 87 -15.17 1.79 -21.69
N ILE A 88 -14.69 2.37 -20.58
CA ILE A 88 -14.73 1.75 -19.26
C ILE A 88 -16.20 1.54 -18.83
N ALA A 89 -17.08 2.53 -19.01
CA ALA A 89 -18.49 2.44 -18.68
C ALA A 89 -19.20 1.31 -19.44
N ALA A 90 -18.85 1.11 -20.70
CA ALA A 90 -19.42 0.04 -21.52
C ALA A 90 -18.89 -1.36 -21.15
N ALA A 91 -17.62 -1.47 -20.73
CA ALA A 91 -16.93 -2.75 -20.50
C ALA A 91 -17.07 -3.25 -19.06
N VAL A 92 -17.09 -2.35 -18.06
CA VAL A 92 -17.05 -2.71 -16.64
C VAL A 92 -18.40 -3.23 -16.17
N SER A 93 -18.35 -4.36 -15.46
CA SER A 93 -19.47 -4.92 -14.70
C SER A 93 -18.99 -5.37 -13.32
N GLY A 94 -19.83 -5.20 -12.30
CA GLY A 94 -19.49 -5.59 -10.92
C GLY A 94 -19.02 -4.44 -10.02
N ALA A 95 -18.80 -3.25 -10.60
CA ALA A 95 -18.61 -1.99 -9.89
C ALA A 95 -19.47 -0.89 -10.51
N THR A 96 -19.76 0.15 -9.75
CA THR A 96 -20.34 1.40 -10.25
C THR A 96 -19.24 2.16 -11.00
N VAL A 97 -19.54 2.64 -12.21
CA VAL A 97 -18.62 3.52 -12.96
C VAL A 97 -19.05 4.96 -12.77
N CYS A 98 -18.11 5.77 -12.29
CA CYS A 98 -18.32 7.17 -11.94
C CYS A 98 -17.56 8.09 -12.90
N GLY A 99 -18.13 9.25 -13.18
CA GLY A 99 -17.48 10.33 -13.94
C GLY A 99 -17.65 11.65 -13.22
N LEU A 100 -16.54 12.41 -13.13
CA LEU A 100 -16.51 13.71 -12.49
C LEU A 100 -17.11 14.81 -13.37
N ALA A 101 -17.81 15.76 -12.77
CA ALA A 101 -18.38 16.92 -13.43
C ALA A 101 -18.33 18.16 -12.54
N ARG A 102 -17.91 19.29 -13.06
CA ARG A 102 -18.15 20.57 -12.38
C ARG A 102 -19.65 20.85 -12.33
N CYS A 103 -20.06 21.63 -11.34
CA CYS A 103 -21.46 21.99 -11.13
C CYS A 103 -21.97 23.00 -12.19
N ASN A 104 -22.02 22.56 -13.45
CA ASN A 104 -22.60 23.26 -14.59
C ASN A 104 -23.18 22.27 -15.60
N ASP A 105 -24.13 22.72 -16.42
CA ASP A 105 -24.90 21.87 -17.31
C ASP A 105 -24.02 21.14 -18.35
N ALA A 106 -23.05 21.82 -18.93
CA ALA A 106 -22.21 21.25 -19.99
C ALA A 106 -21.34 20.07 -19.49
N ASP A 107 -20.75 20.21 -18.32
CA ASP A 107 -19.94 19.16 -17.71
C ASP A 107 -20.80 17.94 -17.31
N ILE A 108 -21.97 18.20 -16.69
CA ILE A 108 -22.89 17.15 -16.24
C ILE A 108 -23.45 16.37 -17.44
N ASP A 109 -23.85 17.07 -18.49
CA ASP A 109 -24.36 16.42 -19.71
C ASP A 109 -23.24 15.59 -20.39
N ARG A 110 -22.03 16.12 -20.44
CA ARG A 110 -20.88 15.42 -21.01
C ARG A 110 -20.51 14.17 -20.20
N ALA A 111 -20.59 14.25 -18.88
CA ALA A 111 -20.39 13.09 -18.02
C ALA A 111 -21.47 12.03 -18.27
N TRP A 112 -22.71 12.44 -18.40
CA TRP A 112 -23.80 11.51 -18.73
C TRP A 112 -23.61 10.85 -20.12
N GLU A 113 -23.25 11.62 -21.15
CA GLU A 113 -22.97 11.06 -22.47
C GLU A 113 -21.94 9.91 -22.42
N ALA A 114 -20.90 10.06 -21.61
CA ALA A 114 -19.88 9.02 -21.42
C ALA A 114 -20.40 7.83 -20.60
N LEU A 115 -21.23 8.08 -19.58
CA LEU A 115 -21.68 7.06 -18.62
C LEU A 115 -22.94 6.30 -19.01
N ARG A 116 -23.73 6.78 -19.98
CA ARG A 116 -25.07 6.25 -20.28
C ARG A 116 -25.12 4.76 -20.64
N HIS A 117 -24.00 4.16 -21.00
CA HIS A 117 -23.88 2.74 -21.31
C HIS A 117 -23.38 1.88 -20.13
N ALA A 118 -23.05 2.50 -19.00
CA ALA A 118 -22.66 1.77 -17.79
C ALA A 118 -23.85 0.99 -17.23
N ARG A 119 -23.56 -0.20 -16.68
CA ARG A 119 -24.60 -0.98 -15.98
C ARG A 119 -25.06 -0.30 -14.68
N GLN A 120 -24.13 0.34 -14.00
CA GLN A 120 -24.34 1.10 -12.77
C GLN A 120 -23.60 2.44 -12.90
N PRO A 121 -24.23 3.47 -13.52
CA PRO A 121 -23.60 4.78 -13.67
C PRO A 121 -23.75 5.61 -12.39
N ARG A 122 -22.74 6.44 -12.11
CA ARG A 122 -22.78 7.51 -11.10
C ARG A 122 -22.22 8.79 -11.71
N ILE A 123 -22.90 9.90 -11.50
CA ILE A 123 -22.38 11.24 -11.81
C ILE A 123 -21.89 11.86 -10.51
N HIS A 124 -20.60 12.24 -10.48
CA HIS A 124 -19.98 12.92 -9.35
C HIS A 124 -19.88 14.43 -9.66
N VAL A 125 -20.69 15.23 -8.97
CA VAL A 125 -20.73 16.68 -9.15
C VAL A 125 -19.98 17.36 -8.02
N PHE A 126 -19.15 18.36 -8.32
CA PHE A 126 -18.44 19.11 -7.28
C PHE A 126 -18.57 20.63 -7.44
N LEU A 127 -18.52 21.33 -6.31
CA LEU A 127 -18.48 22.78 -6.22
C LEU A 127 -17.79 23.19 -4.91
N ALA A 128 -16.85 24.12 -4.98
CA ALA A 128 -16.12 24.59 -3.80
C ALA A 128 -17.03 25.38 -2.86
N THR A 129 -16.84 25.19 -1.55
CA THR A 129 -17.69 25.78 -0.51
C THR A 129 -16.95 26.62 0.51
N SER A 130 -15.63 26.45 0.69
CA SER A 130 -14.86 27.21 1.67
C SER A 130 -14.82 28.73 1.34
N SER A 131 -14.68 29.56 2.36
CA SER A 131 -14.62 31.02 2.22
C SER A 131 -13.55 31.46 1.23
N ILE A 132 -12.36 30.86 1.30
CA ILE A 132 -11.26 31.20 0.38
C ILE A 132 -11.58 30.89 -1.08
N HIS A 133 -12.28 29.76 -1.35
CA HIS A 133 -12.69 29.43 -2.71
C HIS A 133 -13.86 30.29 -3.19
N ARG A 134 -14.81 30.60 -2.31
CA ARG A 134 -15.93 31.50 -2.63
C ARG A 134 -15.42 32.89 -3.04
N GLU A 135 -14.45 33.43 -2.28
CA GLU A 135 -13.89 34.76 -2.50
C GLU A 135 -13.01 34.83 -3.76
N PHE A 136 -12.00 33.95 -3.86
CA PHE A 136 -10.95 34.10 -4.86
C PHE A 136 -11.16 33.28 -6.14
N LYS A 137 -11.76 32.07 -6.06
CA LYS A 137 -11.94 31.16 -7.19
C LYS A 137 -13.30 31.36 -7.86
N LEU A 138 -14.38 31.32 -7.09
CA LEU A 138 -15.75 31.36 -7.61
C LEU A 138 -16.30 32.79 -7.73
N ARG A 139 -15.89 33.69 -6.84
CA ARG A 139 -16.45 35.05 -6.68
C ARG A 139 -17.96 35.01 -6.46
N MET A 140 -18.40 34.13 -5.56
CA MET A 140 -19.79 33.85 -5.25
C MET A 140 -20.01 33.92 -3.74
N ASN A 141 -21.16 34.45 -3.32
CA ASN A 141 -21.59 34.37 -1.92
C ASN A 141 -22.20 32.98 -1.60
N GLU A 142 -22.49 32.74 -0.33
CA GLU A 142 -23.06 31.46 0.16
C GLU A 142 -24.38 31.10 -0.55
N ALA A 143 -25.27 32.07 -0.75
CA ALA A 143 -26.58 31.85 -1.40
C ALA A 143 -26.41 31.41 -2.85
N GLU A 144 -25.50 32.04 -3.59
CA GLU A 144 -25.19 31.69 -4.98
C GLU A 144 -24.55 30.30 -5.09
N VAL A 145 -23.60 29.95 -4.18
CA VAL A 145 -22.99 28.62 -4.13
C VAL A 145 -24.06 27.56 -3.82
N LEU A 146 -24.92 27.82 -2.84
CA LEU A 146 -25.99 26.90 -2.46
C LEU A 146 -26.96 26.66 -3.63
N ALA A 147 -27.43 27.75 -4.29
CA ALA A 147 -28.33 27.65 -5.44
C ALA A 147 -27.70 26.87 -6.59
N ARG A 148 -26.42 27.08 -6.87
CA ARG A 148 -25.67 26.39 -7.91
C ARG A 148 -25.45 24.90 -7.58
N ALA A 149 -25.15 24.55 -6.32
CA ALA A 149 -25.03 23.17 -5.88
C ALA A 149 -26.35 22.39 -6.07
N VAL A 150 -27.47 22.99 -5.65
CA VAL A 150 -28.82 22.41 -5.84
C VAL A 150 -29.15 22.24 -7.34
N ALA A 151 -28.87 23.25 -8.16
CA ALA A 151 -29.11 23.16 -9.61
C ALA A 151 -28.29 22.04 -10.26
N GLY A 152 -27.01 21.91 -9.93
CA GLY A 152 -26.14 20.86 -10.47
C GLY A 152 -26.59 19.46 -10.08
N VAL A 153 -26.89 19.21 -8.81
CA VAL A 153 -27.43 17.92 -8.36
C VAL A 153 -28.79 17.63 -9.02
N THR A 154 -29.66 18.60 -9.10
CA THR A 154 -30.96 18.45 -9.78
C THR A 154 -30.79 18.11 -11.27
N ARG A 155 -29.80 18.70 -11.96
CA ARG A 155 -29.45 18.37 -13.35
C ARG A 155 -28.96 16.93 -13.47
N ALA A 156 -28.00 16.54 -12.64
CA ALA A 156 -27.44 15.18 -12.65
C ALA A 156 -28.52 14.12 -12.36
N ARG A 157 -29.45 14.38 -11.44
CA ARG A 157 -30.56 13.49 -11.10
C ARG A 157 -31.54 13.25 -12.24
N ARG A 158 -31.64 14.14 -13.24
CA ARG A 158 -32.45 13.90 -14.44
C ARG A 158 -31.87 12.82 -15.33
N HIS A 159 -30.56 12.63 -15.26
CA HIS A 159 -29.82 11.64 -16.05
C HIS A 159 -29.60 10.32 -15.31
N CYS A 160 -29.25 10.37 -14.04
CA CYS A 160 -28.77 9.25 -13.27
C CYS A 160 -29.44 9.17 -11.89
N ALA A 161 -29.75 7.94 -11.46
CA ALA A 161 -30.34 7.71 -10.13
C ALA A 161 -29.31 7.77 -9.00
N ASP A 162 -28.03 7.53 -9.29
CA ASP A 162 -26.92 7.60 -8.32
C ASP A 162 -26.09 8.85 -8.59
N VAL A 163 -26.16 9.82 -7.70
CA VAL A 163 -25.48 11.11 -7.80
C VAL A 163 -24.68 11.35 -6.53
N GLU A 164 -23.39 11.57 -6.70
CA GLU A 164 -22.49 12.01 -5.64
C GLU A 164 -22.24 13.50 -5.74
N PHE A 165 -22.20 14.19 -4.61
CA PHE A 165 -21.86 15.60 -4.54
C PHE A 165 -20.71 15.84 -3.58
N SER A 166 -19.67 16.56 -4.04
CA SER A 166 -18.54 17.02 -3.23
C SER A 166 -18.58 18.53 -3.02
N PRO A 167 -18.78 19.02 -1.77
CA PRO A 167 -18.45 20.39 -1.40
C PRO A 167 -16.91 20.52 -1.36
N GLU A 168 -16.27 20.86 -2.47
CA GLU A 168 -14.81 20.99 -2.56
C GLU A 168 -14.28 21.89 -1.44
N ASP A 169 -13.18 21.44 -0.78
CA ASP A 169 -12.56 22.09 0.37
C ASP A 169 -13.49 22.13 1.62
N ALA A 170 -14.24 21.05 1.82
CA ALA A 170 -15.17 20.91 2.94
C ALA A 170 -14.50 21.01 4.31
N ALA A 171 -13.27 20.48 4.44
CA ALA A 171 -12.52 20.52 5.70
C ALA A 171 -12.21 21.95 6.18
N ARG A 172 -12.21 22.93 5.27
CA ARG A 172 -12.02 24.36 5.58
C ARG A 172 -13.30 25.21 5.41
N THR A 173 -14.43 24.56 5.12
CA THR A 173 -15.73 25.22 5.03
C THR A 173 -16.33 25.43 6.44
N GLU A 174 -16.94 26.56 6.68
CA GLU A 174 -17.66 26.84 7.91
C GLU A 174 -18.75 25.78 8.14
N ILE A 175 -18.74 25.15 9.33
CA ILE A 175 -19.59 23.98 9.60
C ILE A 175 -21.09 24.27 9.43
N ASP A 176 -21.54 25.50 9.75
CA ASP A 176 -22.93 25.89 9.58
C ASP A 176 -23.33 25.99 8.10
N PHE A 177 -22.45 26.50 7.28
CA PHE A 177 -22.66 26.55 5.83
C PHE A 177 -22.57 25.16 5.22
N LEU A 178 -21.60 24.35 5.63
CA LEU A 178 -21.46 22.97 5.16
C LEU A 178 -22.74 22.15 5.45
N CYS A 179 -23.30 22.25 6.65
CA CYS A 179 -24.55 21.58 7.00
C CYS A 179 -25.71 22.01 6.07
N ARG A 180 -25.84 23.30 5.78
CA ARG A 180 -26.88 23.81 4.86
C ARG A 180 -26.71 23.29 3.43
N VAL A 181 -25.46 23.26 2.94
CA VAL A 181 -25.17 22.71 1.61
C VAL A 181 -25.50 21.23 1.55
N VAL A 182 -25.05 20.45 2.52
CA VAL A 182 -25.31 19.00 2.58
C VAL A 182 -26.81 18.70 2.63
N GLU A 183 -27.56 19.38 3.49
CA GLU A 183 -29.02 19.23 3.57
C GLU A 183 -29.70 19.52 2.23
N ALA A 184 -29.33 20.62 1.57
CA ALA A 184 -29.95 21.07 0.32
C ALA A 184 -29.62 20.13 -0.84
N VAL A 185 -28.39 19.64 -0.97
CA VAL A 185 -28.02 18.70 -2.06
C VAL A 185 -28.65 17.32 -1.87
N ILE A 186 -28.80 16.85 -0.64
CA ILE A 186 -29.56 15.61 -0.34
C ILE A 186 -31.03 15.81 -0.70
N ALA A 187 -31.64 16.96 -0.36
CA ALA A 187 -33.01 17.27 -0.75
C ALA A 187 -33.16 17.36 -2.28
N ALA A 188 -32.16 17.84 -3.01
CA ALA A 188 -32.11 17.87 -4.47
C ALA A 188 -31.89 16.49 -5.11
N GLY A 189 -31.52 15.47 -4.34
CA GLY A 189 -31.44 14.07 -4.75
C GLY A 189 -30.03 13.46 -4.77
N ALA A 190 -29.02 14.08 -4.15
CA ALA A 190 -27.73 13.42 -3.95
C ALA A 190 -27.93 12.14 -3.11
N THR A 191 -27.38 11.03 -3.58
CA THR A 191 -27.39 9.72 -2.90
C THR A 191 -26.14 9.48 -2.08
N THR A 192 -25.08 10.23 -2.39
CA THR A 192 -23.83 10.25 -1.64
C THR A 192 -23.35 11.69 -1.51
N VAL A 193 -22.88 12.06 -0.33
CA VAL A 193 -22.22 13.36 -0.10
C VAL A 193 -20.81 13.09 0.39
N ASN A 194 -19.84 13.47 -0.43
CA ASN A 194 -18.42 13.26 -0.14
C ASN A 194 -17.86 14.52 0.53
N ILE A 195 -17.06 14.34 1.57
CA ILE A 195 -16.48 15.41 2.40
C ILE A 195 -14.98 15.44 2.17
N PRO A 196 -14.47 16.29 1.24
CA PRO A 196 -13.06 16.30 0.92
C PRO A 196 -12.23 17.20 1.85
N ASP A 197 -11.10 16.65 2.29
CA ASP A 197 -9.93 17.39 2.76
C ASP A 197 -9.01 17.65 1.56
N THR A 198 -9.41 18.62 0.74
CA THR A 198 -8.85 18.87 -0.60
C THR A 198 -7.37 19.24 -0.59
N VAL A 199 -6.87 19.80 0.51
CA VAL A 199 -5.48 20.25 0.63
C VAL A 199 -4.69 19.49 1.70
N GLY A 200 -5.24 18.38 2.20
CA GLY A 200 -4.57 17.56 3.20
C GLY A 200 -4.25 18.29 4.50
N TYR A 201 -5.12 19.22 4.91
CA TYR A 201 -4.90 20.13 6.03
C TYR A 201 -5.49 19.64 7.35
N ALA A 202 -6.54 18.81 7.27
CA ALA A 202 -7.27 18.35 8.44
C ALA A 202 -6.44 17.37 9.30
N THR A 203 -6.73 17.37 10.59
CA THR A 203 -6.29 16.33 11.52
C THR A 203 -7.39 15.27 11.69
N PRO A 204 -7.07 14.05 12.19
CA PRO A 204 -8.08 13.02 12.44
C PRO A 204 -9.22 13.48 13.32
N SER A 205 -8.93 14.25 14.39
CA SER A 205 -9.95 14.79 15.28
C SER A 205 -10.86 15.82 14.59
N GLN A 206 -10.33 16.62 13.66
CA GLN A 206 -11.12 17.56 12.87
C GLN A 206 -12.03 16.82 11.89
N MET A 207 -11.51 15.82 11.15
CA MET A 207 -12.35 15.00 10.24
C MET A 207 -13.45 14.28 11.01
N HIS A 208 -13.13 13.66 12.14
CA HIS A 208 -14.14 13.06 13.00
C HIS A 208 -15.21 14.08 13.42
N HIS A 209 -14.80 15.28 13.85
CA HIS A 209 -15.72 16.34 14.27
C HIS A 209 -16.64 16.79 13.12
N VAL A 210 -16.11 16.98 11.92
CA VAL A 210 -16.90 17.39 10.73
C VAL A 210 -17.95 16.33 10.42
N ILE A 211 -17.57 15.07 10.28
CA ILE A 211 -18.51 13.99 9.97
C ILE A 211 -19.57 13.84 11.07
N LYS A 212 -19.16 13.86 12.32
CA LYS A 212 -20.09 13.79 13.45
C LYS A 212 -21.05 14.97 13.45
N SER A 213 -20.58 16.19 13.19
CA SER A 213 -21.42 17.39 13.13
C SER A 213 -22.47 17.30 12.04
N LEU A 214 -22.11 16.80 10.84
CA LEU A 214 -23.06 16.57 9.77
C LEU A 214 -24.14 15.55 10.18
N ARG A 215 -23.75 14.45 10.78
CA ARG A 215 -24.68 13.42 11.26
C ARG A 215 -25.64 13.93 12.34
N ASP A 216 -25.14 14.76 13.24
CA ASP A 216 -25.95 15.26 14.37
C ASP A 216 -26.86 16.42 13.97
N ARG A 217 -26.51 17.19 12.91
CA ARG A 217 -27.14 18.47 12.58
C ARG A 217 -27.93 18.53 11.28
N VAL A 218 -27.64 17.62 10.34
CA VAL A 218 -28.31 17.60 9.03
C VAL A 218 -29.54 16.68 9.11
N PRO A 219 -30.78 17.22 9.02
CA PRO A 219 -31.99 16.46 9.35
C PRO A 219 -32.29 15.29 8.39
N ASN A 220 -31.81 15.37 7.15
CA ASN A 220 -32.04 14.36 6.11
C ASN A 220 -30.79 13.52 5.80
N ILE A 221 -29.79 13.51 6.69
CA ILE A 221 -28.48 12.87 6.47
C ILE A 221 -28.59 11.37 6.18
N ASP A 222 -29.54 10.68 6.78
CA ASP A 222 -29.76 9.23 6.60
C ASP A 222 -30.29 8.85 5.20
N ARG A 223 -30.63 9.84 4.37
CA ARG A 223 -31.05 9.62 2.98
C ARG A 223 -29.88 9.52 1.99
N ALA A 224 -28.66 9.79 2.45
CA ALA A 224 -27.45 9.70 1.64
C ALA A 224 -26.32 8.99 2.41
N VAL A 225 -25.38 8.42 1.66
CA VAL A 225 -24.13 7.92 2.23
C VAL A 225 -23.17 9.09 2.44
N ILE A 226 -22.59 9.21 3.61
CA ILE A 226 -21.46 10.13 3.83
C ILE A 226 -20.20 9.44 3.31
N SER A 227 -19.52 10.07 2.38
CA SER A 227 -18.20 9.70 1.86
C SER A 227 -17.14 10.63 2.39
N VAL A 228 -15.89 10.20 2.35
CA VAL A 228 -14.73 11.00 2.72
C VAL A 228 -13.63 10.85 1.67
N HIS A 229 -12.97 11.96 1.34
CA HIS A 229 -11.83 12.04 0.44
C HIS A 229 -10.72 12.84 1.09
N CYS A 230 -9.55 12.25 1.33
CA CYS A 230 -8.47 12.91 2.04
C CYS A 230 -7.17 12.89 1.23
N HIS A 231 -6.57 14.08 1.03
CA HIS A 231 -5.22 14.22 0.51
C HIS A 231 -4.17 14.04 1.62
N ASP A 232 -2.93 13.73 1.23
CA ASP A 232 -1.89 13.22 2.13
C ASP A 232 -0.77 14.26 2.40
N ASP A 233 -1.04 15.55 2.20
CA ASP A 233 -0.03 16.61 2.31
C ASP A 233 0.68 16.65 3.67
N LEU A 234 0.00 16.24 4.73
CA LEU A 234 0.56 16.11 6.09
C LEU A 234 0.84 14.64 6.48
N GLY A 235 0.67 13.67 5.56
CA GLY A 235 0.81 12.25 5.88
C GLY A 235 -0.33 11.70 6.75
N LEU A 236 -1.53 12.29 6.68
CA LEU A 236 -2.66 11.97 7.55
C LEU A 236 -3.88 11.42 6.80
N ALA A 237 -3.83 11.25 5.49
CA ALA A 237 -4.98 10.88 4.68
C ALA A 237 -5.67 9.59 5.16
N VAL A 238 -4.91 8.54 5.43
CA VAL A 238 -5.46 7.28 5.96
C VAL A 238 -6.03 7.47 7.36
N ALA A 239 -5.33 8.17 8.24
CA ALA A 239 -5.79 8.42 9.61
C ALA A 239 -7.07 9.26 9.62
N ASN A 240 -7.17 10.28 8.75
CA ASN A 240 -8.36 11.11 8.58
C ASN A 240 -9.55 10.29 8.08
N SER A 241 -9.32 9.42 7.08
CA SER A 241 -10.36 8.53 6.53
C SER A 241 -10.87 7.53 7.58
N LEU A 242 -9.98 6.95 8.37
CA LEU A 242 -10.35 6.05 9.47
C LEU A 242 -11.15 6.77 10.56
N ALA A 243 -10.75 7.99 10.95
CA ALA A 243 -11.50 8.82 11.91
C ALA A 243 -12.90 9.19 11.38
N ALA A 244 -13.03 9.42 10.07
CA ALA A 244 -14.32 9.65 9.43
C ALA A 244 -15.21 8.38 9.46
N VAL A 245 -14.63 7.19 9.24
CA VAL A 245 -15.35 5.90 9.36
C VAL A 245 -15.85 5.69 10.79
N GLU A 246 -15.04 5.98 11.81
CA GLU A 246 -15.45 5.95 13.22
C GLU A 246 -16.62 6.91 13.50
N ALA A 247 -16.58 8.11 12.93
CA ALA A 247 -17.66 9.10 13.04
C ALA A 247 -18.92 8.73 12.24
N GLY A 248 -18.85 7.70 11.37
CA GLY A 248 -19.99 7.13 10.67
C GLY A 248 -20.01 7.33 9.16
N ALA A 249 -18.90 7.72 8.52
CA ALA A 249 -18.79 7.66 7.08
C ALA A 249 -19.01 6.23 6.57
N GLY A 250 -19.71 6.09 5.44
CA GLY A 250 -20.08 4.82 4.81
C GLY A 250 -19.35 4.54 3.51
N GLN A 251 -18.55 5.50 3.02
CA GLN A 251 -17.71 5.38 1.83
C GLN A 251 -16.37 6.06 2.08
N VAL A 252 -15.28 5.50 1.54
CA VAL A 252 -13.95 6.10 1.52
C VAL A 252 -13.49 6.19 0.07
N GLU A 253 -13.16 7.40 -0.40
CA GLU A 253 -12.45 7.62 -1.65
C GLU A 253 -10.95 7.48 -1.40
N CYS A 254 -10.28 6.72 -2.25
CA CYS A 254 -8.87 6.40 -2.12
C CYS A 254 -8.27 6.04 -3.48
N THR A 255 -6.97 5.88 -3.53
CA THR A 255 -6.26 5.43 -4.74
C THR A 255 -5.33 4.28 -4.42
N ILE A 256 -5.06 3.44 -5.41
CA ILE A 256 -4.00 2.43 -5.31
C ILE A 256 -2.67 3.15 -5.09
N ASN A 257 -1.88 2.69 -4.12
CA ASN A 257 -0.60 3.26 -3.70
C ASN A 257 -0.67 4.68 -3.13
N GLY A 258 -1.86 5.25 -2.97
CA GLY A 258 -2.04 6.61 -2.52
C GLY A 258 -1.61 7.67 -3.55
N ILE A 259 -1.53 7.34 -4.84
CA ILE A 259 -1.13 8.30 -5.88
C ILE A 259 -2.18 9.41 -6.04
N GLY A 260 -1.77 10.59 -6.51
CA GLY A 260 -2.64 11.74 -6.74
C GLY A 260 -1.89 13.06 -6.76
N GLU A 261 -2.66 14.14 -6.79
CA GLU A 261 -2.13 15.50 -6.73
C GLU A 261 -1.20 15.71 -5.52
N ARG A 262 -0.10 16.44 -5.71
CA ARG A 262 0.88 16.83 -4.66
C ARG A 262 1.47 15.61 -3.93
N ALA A 263 1.07 15.38 -2.65
CA ALA A 263 1.53 14.24 -1.85
C ALA A 263 0.64 12.99 -2.03
N GLY A 264 -0.44 13.08 -2.81
CA GLY A 264 -1.33 11.98 -3.12
C GLY A 264 -2.58 11.93 -2.24
N ASN A 265 -3.26 10.80 -2.32
CA ASN A 265 -4.54 10.50 -1.69
C ASN A 265 -4.42 9.49 -0.54
N CYS A 266 -5.53 9.24 0.15
CA CYS A 266 -5.68 8.09 1.02
C CYS A 266 -5.33 6.81 0.25
N SER A 267 -4.42 6.01 0.79
CA SER A 267 -3.97 4.76 0.19
C SER A 267 -5.00 3.66 0.40
N LEU A 268 -5.54 3.07 -0.68
CA LEU A 268 -6.58 2.04 -0.64
C LEU A 268 -6.14 0.84 0.19
N GLU A 269 -4.96 0.32 -0.07
CA GLU A 269 -4.42 -0.85 0.62
C GLU A 269 -4.27 -0.63 2.13
N GLU A 270 -3.90 0.58 2.54
CA GLU A 270 -3.68 0.91 3.94
C GLU A 270 -5.00 1.04 4.70
N VAL A 271 -5.97 1.78 4.17
CA VAL A 271 -7.29 1.90 4.82
C VAL A 271 -8.01 0.57 4.90
N VAL A 272 -7.99 -0.22 3.82
CA VAL A 272 -8.64 -1.54 3.77
C VAL A 272 -8.01 -2.50 4.77
N MET A 273 -6.68 -2.57 4.82
CA MET A 273 -6.01 -3.47 5.76
C MET A 273 -6.11 -3.01 7.20
N ALA A 274 -6.17 -1.69 7.47
CA ALA A 274 -6.46 -1.17 8.81
C ALA A 274 -7.86 -1.61 9.28
N LEU A 275 -8.89 -1.43 8.46
CA LEU A 275 -10.27 -1.86 8.77
C LEU A 275 -10.36 -3.36 8.98
N LYS A 276 -9.70 -4.18 8.14
CA LYS A 276 -9.69 -5.63 8.25
C LYS A 276 -8.94 -6.12 9.48
N THR A 277 -7.74 -5.60 9.74
CA THR A 277 -6.87 -6.03 10.83
C THR A 277 -7.44 -5.63 12.19
N ARG A 278 -8.10 -4.45 12.25
CA ARG A 278 -8.71 -3.90 13.45
C ARG A 278 -10.24 -3.96 13.41
N GLN A 279 -10.78 -5.06 12.87
CA GLN A 279 -12.22 -5.31 12.87
C GLN A 279 -12.80 -5.35 14.31
N ASP A 280 -11.98 -5.71 15.30
CA ASP A 280 -12.29 -5.64 16.72
C ASP A 280 -12.65 -4.22 17.18
N HIS A 281 -12.07 -3.21 16.54
CA HIS A 281 -12.25 -1.79 16.85
C HIS A 281 -13.29 -1.11 15.96
N TYR A 282 -13.17 -1.26 14.64
CA TYR A 282 -14.03 -0.56 13.68
C TYR A 282 -15.40 -1.21 13.48
N ALA A 283 -15.52 -2.53 13.71
CA ALA A 283 -16.74 -3.31 13.47
C ALA A 283 -17.36 -3.08 12.07
N VAL A 284 -16.53 -2.97 11.05
CA VAL A 284 -16.91 -2.74 9.65
C VAL A 284 -16.29 -3.77 8.73
N GLU A 285 -16.81 -3.88 7.51
CA GLU A 285 -16.28 -4.76 6.47
C GLU A 285 -16.27 -4.07 5.10
N THR A 286 -15.41 -4.50 4.20
CA THR A 286 -15.33 -4.07 2.80
C THR A 286 -15.47 -5.28 1.88
N ARG A 287 -15.84 -5.04 0.62
CA ARG A 287 -15.88 -6.10 -0.42
C ARG A 287 -14.51 -6.47 -0.98
N ILE A 288 -13.45 -5.79 -0.55
CA ILE A 288 -12.12 -5.95 -1.13
C ILE A 288 -11.55 -7.36 -0.94
N THR A 289 -11.15 -7.97 -2.02
CA THR A 289 -10.39 -9.22 -2.05
C THR A 289 -8.92 -8.91 -1.78
N THR A 290 -8.55 -8.82 -0.51
CA THR A 290 -7.25 -8.29 -0.06
C THR A 290 -6.04 -9.01 -0.66
N ARG A 291 -6.15 -10.30 -1.01
CA ARG A 291 -5.08 -11.04 -1.73
C ARG A 291 -4.72 -10.47 -3.10
N LYS A 292 -5.50 -9.53 -3.62
CA LYS A 292 -5.21 -8.83 -4.88
C LYS A 292 -4.55 -7.48 -4.68
N LEU A 293 -4.33 -7.02 -3.44
CA LEU A 293 -3.75 -5.71 -3.15
C LEU A 293 -2.35 -5.56 -3.74
N VAL A 294 -1.42 -6.46 -3.41
CA VAL A 294 -0.05 -6.38 -3.94
C VAL A 294 0.02 -6.53 -5.46
N PRO A 295 -0.68 -7.49 -6.10
CA PRO A 295 -0.73 -7.55 -7.55
C PRO A 295 -1.25 -6.26 -8.21
N THR A 296 -2.34 -5.67 -7.69
CA THR A 296 -2.90 -4.42 -8.22
C THR A 296 -1.96 -3.23 -7.98
N SER A 297 -1.35 -3.14 -6.80
CA SER A 297 -0.34 -2.13 -6.48
C SER A 297 0.84 -2.16 -7.48
N ARG A 298 1.35 -3.35 -7.79
CA ARG A 298 2.43 -3.53 -8.77
C ARG A 298 2.01 -3.16 -10.18
N LEU A 299 0.79 -3.53 -10.58
CA LEU A 299 0.24 -3.16 -11.88
C LEU A 299 0.20 -1.64 -12.06
N VAL A 300 -0.39 -0.93 -11.09
CA VAL A 300 -0.48 0.54 -11.13
C VAL A 300 0.92 1.17 -11.13
N ALA A 301 1.85 0.68 -10.30
CA ALA A 301 3.22 1.19 -10.26
C ALA A 301 3.95 1.00 -11.60
N ASN A 302 3.75 -0.15 -12.26
CA ASN A 302 4.37 -0.44 -13.56
C ASN A 302 3.79 0.45 -14.67
N ILE A 303 2.47 0.65 -14.70
CA ILE A 303 1.80 1.47 -15.71
C ILE A 303 2.13 2.95 -15.54
N THR A 304 2.04 3.46 -14.31
CA THR A 304 2.27 4.90 -14.05
C THR A 304 3.74 5.27 -13.95
N GLY A 305 4.64 4.32 -13.78
CA GLY A 305 6.06 4.56 -13.51
C GLY A 305 6.36 5.07 -12.08
N ILE A 306 5.33 5.31 -11.27
CA ILE A 306 5.50 5.76 -9.88
C ILE A 306 5.86 4.57 -9.01
N GLN A 307 7.12 4.52 -8.57
CA GLN A 307 7.64 3.41 -7.77
C GLN A 307 7.09 3.41 -6.34
N VAL A 308 6.66 2.25 -5.88
CA VAL A 308 6.25 2.06 -4.47
C VAL A 308 7.49 2.08 -3.58
N PRO A 309 7.57 2.95 -2.56
CA PRO A 309 8.66 2.95 -1.59
C PRO A 309 8.79 1.58 -0.91
N ARG A 310 10.04 1.12 -0.69
CA ARG A 310 10.27 -0.20 -0.05
C ARG A 310 9.59 -0.35 1.31
N ASN A 311 9.49 0.73 2.07
CA ASN A 311 8.87 0.79 3.40
C ASN A 311 7.38 1.19 3.40
N LYS A 312 6.73 1.28 2.21
CA LYS A 312 5.29 1.54 2.15
C LYS A 312 4.54 0.47 2.94
N ALA A 313 3.59 0.89 3.75
CA ALA A 313 2.77 -0.05 4.49
C ALA A 313 2.02 -1.00 3.53
N VAL A 314 1.77 -2.22 3.96
CA VAL A 314 1.01 -3.28 3.27
C VAL A 314 1.66 -3.80 1.97
N VAL A 315 2.03 -2.94 1.02
CA VAL A 315 2.46 -3.33 -0.34
C VAL A 315 3.94 -3.11 -0.63
N GLY A 316 4.64 -2.38 0.24
CA GLY A 316 6.08 -2.15 0.10
C GLY A 316 6.88 -3.44 0.26
N ARG A 317 8.00 -3.54 -0.44
CA ARG A 317 8.86 -4.74 -0.43
C ARG A 317 9.30 -5.15 0.99
N ASN A 318 9.47 -4.17 1.89
CA ASN A 318 9.91 -4.42 3.27
C ASN A 318 8.75 -4.62 4.25
N ALA A 319 7.48 -4.51 3.81
CA ALA A 319 6.32 -4.59 4.72
C ALA A 319 6.24 -5.92 5.50
N PHE A 320 6.81 -6.99 4.94
CA PHE A 320 6.88 -8.33 5.54
C PHE A 320 8.31 -8.86 5.61
N ALA A 321 9.30 -7.96 5.70
CA ALA A 321 10.71 -8.33 5.78
C ALA A 321 11.27 -8.04 7.18
N HIS A 322 11.96 -9.01 7.75
CA HIS A 322 12.59 -8.89 9.07
C HIS A 322 14.09 -9.19 8.95
N GLU A 323 14.94 -8.24 9.32
CA GLU A 323 16.41 -8.39 9.33
C GLU A 323 16.96 -8.47 10.77
N ALA A 324 16.36 -7.76 11.73
CA ALA A 324 16.84 -7.72 13.10
C ALA A 324 16.74 -9.10 13.77
N GLY A 325 17.86 -9.60 14.33
CA GLY A 325 17.93 -10.94 14.93
C GLY A 325 16.91 -11.19 16.03
N ILE A 326 16.57 -10.19 16.85
CA ILE A 326 15.53 -10.29 17.89
C ILE A 326 14.16 -10.50 17.26
N HIS A 327 13.85 -9.78 16.17
CA HIS A 327 12.59 -9.95 15.46
C HIS A 327 12.52 -11.31 14.76
N GLN A 328 13.61 -11.73 14.11
CA GLN A 328 13.70 -13.05 13.45
C GLN A 328 13.52 -14.20 14.44
N ASP A 329 14.15 -14.13 15.62
CA ASP A 329 13.98 -15.14 16.67
C ASP A 329 12.54 -15.19 17.19
N GLY A 330 11.91 -14.03 17.39
CA GLY A 330 10.50 -13.93 17.77
C GLY A 330 9.57 -14.53 16.72
N MET A 331 9.78 -14.20 15.44
CA MET A 331 9.02 -14.72 14.31
C MET A 331 9.11 -16.24 14.15
N LEU A 332 10.30 -16.82 14.33
CA LEU A 332 10.51 -18.27 14.27
C LEU A 332 9.80 -19.03 15.40
N LYS A 333 9.60 -18.38 16.54
CA LYS A 333 8.88 -18.96 17.69
C LYS A 333 7.37 -18.78 17.56
N GLU A 334 6.90 -17.59 17.24
CA GLU A 334 5.49 -17.25 17.07
C GLU A 334 5.37 -15.99 16.19
N ARG A 335 4.84 -16.13 14.97
CA ARG A 335 4.74 -15.04 13.98
C ARG A 335 4.00 -13.81 14.53
N ARG A 336 2.96 -14.01 15.32
CA ARG A 336 2.17 -12.91 15.91
C ARG A 336 2.93 -12.00 16.87
N THR A 337 4.18 -12.34 17.21
CA THR A 337 5.04 -11.46 18.02
C THR A 337 5.39 -10.16 17.28
N TYR A 338 5.48 -10.21 15.93
CA TYR A 338 5.86 -9.07 15.09
C TYR A 338 5.01 -8.90 13.82
N GLU A 339 4.07 -9.79 13.55
CA GLU A 339 3.15 -9.69 12.41
C GLU A 339 1.71 -9.51 12.87
N ILE A 340 1.07 -8.42 12.45
CA ILE A 340 -0.36 -8.13 12.67
C ILE A 340 -1.23 -8.61 11.52
N MET A 341 -0.64 -8.95 10.37
CA MET A 341 -1.27 -9.50 9.17
C MET A 341 -0.29 -10.46 8.50
N ARG A 342 -0.79 -11.40 7.73
CA ARG A 342 0.05 -12.38 7.02
C ARG A 342 0.31 -11.91 5.59
N PRO A 343 1.47 -12.22 4.99
CA PRO A 343 1.77 -11.92 3.59
C PRO A 343 0.70 -12.42 2.61
N GLU A 344 0.18 -13.63 2.88
CA GLU A 344 -0.84 -14.26 2.05
C GLU A 344 -2.17 -13.49 2.06
N ASP A 345 -2.45 -12.72 3.10
CA ASP A 345 -3.65 -11.90 3.22
C ASP A 345 -3.66 -10.73 2.21
N VAL A 346 -2.50 -10.33 1.71
CA VAL A 346 -2.33 -9.24 0.74
C VAL A 346 -1.83 -9.69 -0.63
N GLY A 347 -1.62 -11.00 -0.82
CA GLY A 347 -1.20 -11.60 -2.10
C GLY A 347 0.29 -11.82 -2.28
N LEU A 348 1.03 -11.92 -1.16
CA LEU A 348 2.42 -12.40 -1.13
C LEU A 348 2.46 -13.86 -0.70
N GLU A 349 3.43 -14.62 -1.19
CA GLU A 349 3.52 -16.06 -0.87
C GLU A 349 4.09 -16.33 0.51
N ARG A 350 5.01 -15.49 1.00
CA ARG A 350 5.71 -15.70 2.27
C ARG A 350 6.31 -14.41 2.84
N THR A 351 6.65 -14.46 4.12
CA THR A 351 7.51 -13.49 4.81
C THR A 351 8.96 -13.67 4.37
N ASP A 352 9.65 -12.58 4.05
CA ASP A 352 11.08 -12.62 3.75
C ASP A 352 11.90 -12.38 5.03
N LEU A 353 12.62 -13.42 5.47
CA LEU A 353 13.70 -13.25 6.44
C LEU A 353 14.95 -12.82 5.67
N VAL A 354 15.12 -11.51 5.56
CA VAL A 354 16.27 -10.91 4.89
C VAL A 354 17.52 -11.13 5.78
N LEU A 355 18.50 -11.84 5.24
CA LEU A 355 19.78 -12.03 5.94
C LEU A 355 20.72 -10.86 5.64
N GLY A 356 21.24 -10.26 6.71
CA GLY A 356 22.11 -9.11 6.63
C GLY A 356 22.86 -8.86 7.94
N LYS A 357 23.48 -7.70 8.04
CA LYS A 357 24.33 -7.31 9.18
C LYS A 357 23.68 -7.51 10.56
N HIS A 358 22.37 -7.31 10.66
CA HIS A 358 21.63 -7.39 11.93
C HIS A 358 21.03 -8.77 12.22
N SER A 359 21.13 -9.72 11.28
CA SER A 359 20.57 -11.05 11.43
C SER A 359 21.28 -11.85 12.52
N GLY A 360 20.48 -12.62 13.26
CA GLY A 360 20.94 -13.52 14.32
C GLY A 360 21.27 -14.92 13.80
N ARG A 361 21.94 -15.70 14.67
CA ARG A 361 22.36 -17.08 14.39
C ARG A 361 21.18 -18.01 14.07
N ALA A 362 20.03 -17.82 14.72
CA ALA A 362 18.82 -18.62 14.49
C ALA A 362 18.30 -18.47 13.05
N ALA A 363 18.27 -17.24 12.52
CA ALA A 363 17.82 -16.98 11.15
C ALA A 363 18.78 -17.57 10.09
N LEU A 364 20.09 -17.50 10.34
CA LEU A 364 21.09 -18.14 9.49
C LEU A 364 20.93 -19.68 9.50
N ALA A 365 20.73 -20.28 10.69
CA ALA A 365 20.51 -21.71 10.82
C ALA A 365 19.25 -22.18 10.08
N ASP A 366 18.15 -21.44 10.21
CA ASP A 366 16.89 -21.74 9.51
C ASP A 366 17.08 -21.66 7.98
N ARG A 367 17.78 -20.63 7.50
CA ARG A 367 18.04 -20.48 6.06
C ARG A 367 18.99 -21.54 5.51
N ALA A 368 20.06 -21.86 6.23
CA ALA A 368 20.96 -22.94 5.86
C ALA A 368 20.23 -24.29 5.77
N LYS A 369 19.35 -24.57 6.75
CA LYS A 369 18.48 -25.76 6.73
C LYS A 369 17.54 -25.77 5.55
N ALA A 370 16.93 -24.64 5.20
CA ALA A 370 16.04 -24.49 4.04
C ALA A 370 16.78 -24.71 2.71
N LEU A 371 18.08 -24.42 2.67
CA LEU A 371 18.98 -24.70 1.54
C LEU A 371 19.53 -26.13 1.54
N GLY A 372 19.16 -26.97 2.51
CA GLY A 372 19.54 -28.38 2.59
C GLY A 372 20.79 -28.65 3.45
N TYR A 373 21.37 -27.66 4.11
CA TYR A 373 22.56 -27.82 4.95
C TYR A 373 22.17 -28.14 6.39
N GLN A 374 22.76 -29.22 6.94
CA GLN A 374 22.64 -29.59 8.35
C GLN A 374 23.99 -29.32 9.03
N LEU A 375 24.10 -28.20 9.76
CA LEU A 375 25.28 -27.76 10.44
C LEU A 375 25.29 -28.21 11.91
N THR A 376 26.43 -28.66 12.41
CA THR A 376 26.66 -28.82 13.86
C THR A 376 26.70 -27.44 14.53
N ALA A 377 26.63 -27.40 15.87
CA ALA A 377 26.70 -26.12 16.59
C ALA A 377 28.04 -25.37 16.34
N GLU A 378 29.14 -26.11 16.20
CA GLU A 378 30.46 -25.55 15.92
C GLU A 378 30.57 -25.02 14.48
N GLN A 379 30.09 -25.81 13.50
CA GLN A 379 30.03 -25.39 12.10
C GLN A 379 29.13 -24.16 11.94
N LEU A 380 27.96 -24.13 12.58
CA LEU A 380 27.08 -22.99 12.56
C LEU A 380 27.74 -21.73 13.13
N GLN A 381 28.52 -21.84 14.19
CA GLN A 381 29.25 -20.70 14.75
C GLN A 381 30.29 -20.17 13.75
N THR A 382 31.07 -21.05 13.12
CA THR A 382 32.06 -20.67 12.11
C THR A 382 31.40 -19.99 10.90
N VAL A 383 30.31 -20.58 10.36
CA VAL A 383 29.54 -19.98 9.26
C VAL A 383 28.97 -18.64 9.68
N PHE A 384 28.50 -18.50 10.92
CA PHE A 384 27.95 -17.26 11.43
C PHE A 384 29.01 -16.14 11.51
N ASP A 385 30.21 -16.43 11.97
CA ASP A 385 31.28 -15.45 12.05
C ASP A 385 31.70 -14.98 10.64
N GLN A 386 31.83 -15.93 9.69
CA GLN A 386 32.10 -15.62 8.28
C GLN A 386 30.97 -14.85 7.63
N PHE A 387 29.71 -15.21 7.90
CA PHE A 387 28.52 -14.48 7.44
C PHE A 387 28.53 -13.04 7.95
N LYS A 388 28.84 -12.79 9.21
CA LYS A 388 28.94 -11.43 9.75
C LYS A 388 30.02 -10.60 9.05
N ALA A 389 31.19 -11.19 8.84
CA ALA A 389 32.26 -10.54 8.09
C ALA A 389 31.87 -10.22 6.62
N LEU A 390 31.12 -11.12 5.98
CA LEU A 390 30.57 -10.88 4.64
C LEU A 390 29.52 -9.77 4.64
N ALA A 391 28.59 -9.79 5.59
CA ALA A 391 27.51 -8.81 5.72
C ALA A 391 28.01 -7.39 6.06
N ASP A 392 29.19 -7.25 6.64
CA ASP A 392 29.84 -5.93 6.82
C ASP A 392 30.38 -5.34 5.51
N ARG A 393 30.62 -6.18 4.49
CA ARG A 393 31.20 -5.78 3.20
C ARG A 393 30.16 -5.75 2.06
N LYS A 394 29.11 -6.57 2.17
CA LYS A 394 28.10 -6.76 1.12
C LYS A 394 26.73 -6.36 1.63
N LYS A 395 26.09 -5.43 0.94
CA LYS A 395 24.79 -4.84 1.36
C LYS A 395 23.63 -5.86 1.34
N GLU A 396 23.60 -6.76 0.39
CA GLU A 396 22.57 -7.80 0.24
C GLU A 396 23.24 -9.17 0.22
N ILE A 397 22.80 -10.07 1.10
CA ILE A 397 23.27 -11.46 1.19
C ILE A 397 22.26 -12.36 0.49
N TYR A 398 22.70 -13.15 -0.45
CA TYR A 398 21.88 -14.06 -1.23
C TYR A 398 22.06 -15.52 -0.78
N ASP A 399 21.14 -16.38 -1.18
CA ASP A 399 21.20 -17.82 -0.89
C ASP A 399 22.51 -18.47 -1.36
N GLY A 400 23.02 -18.05 -2.50
CA GLY A 400 24.30 -18.52 -3.02
C GLY A 400 25.49 -18.17 -2.12
N ASP A 401 25.46 -17.01 -1.44
CA ASP A 401 26.48 -16.64 -0.47
C ASP A 401 26.47 -17.56 0.74
N ILE A 402 25.23 -17.87 1.22
CA ILE A 402 25.06 -18.77 2.38
C ILE A 402 25.46 -20.18 2.03
N ALA A 403 25.07 -20.67 0.84
CA ALA A 403 25.48 -21.97 0.33
C ALA A 403 27.00 -22.09 0.27
N ALA A 404 27.68 -21.11 -0.30
CA ALA A 404 29.15 -21.09 -0.35
C ALA A 404 29.80 -21.13 1.04
N LEU A 405 29.28 -20.35 2.00
CA LEU A 405 29.78 -20.36 3.38
C LEU A 405 29.54 -21.72 4.06
N CYS A 406 28.41 -22.37 3.79
CA CYS A 406 28.14 -23.70 4.33
C CYS A 406 29.02 -24.77 3.67
N GLU A 407 29.18 -24.74 2.36
CA GLU A 407 30.03 -25.70 1.61
C GLU A 407 31.46 -25.67 2.05
N LEU A 408 32.02 -24.51 2.39
CA LEU A 408 33.36 -24.38 2.96
C LEU A 408 33.53 -25.16 4.27
N GLN A 409 32.45 -25.46 5.01
CA GLN A 409 32.52 -26.27 6.23
C GLN A 409 32.58 -27.80 5.95
N PHE A 410 32.09 -28.21 4.77
CA PHE A 410 32.10 -29.62 4.34
C PHE A 410 33.29 -29.93 3.43
N ALA A 411 33.86 -28.88 2.83
CA ALA A 411 35.08 -28.99 2.03
C ALA A 411 36.29 -29.09 2.94
N ALA A 412 36.55 -30.27 3.51
CA ALA A 412 37.87 -30.64 3.99
C ALA A 412 38.82 -30.87 2.78
N LEU A 413 38.79 -29.95 1.81
CA LEU A 413 39.80 -29.93 0.76
C LEU A 413 40.98 -29.12 1.27
N PRO A 414 42.22 -29.70 1.32
CA PRO A 414 43.38 -28.87 1.48
C PRO A 414 43.37 -27.80 0.41
N GLU A 415 43.69 -26.56 0.75
CA GLU A 415 43.84 -25.48 -0.25
C GLU A 415 44.92 -25.89 -1.25
N GLN A 416 44.49 -26.60 -2.29
CA GLN A 416 45.40 -27.06 -3.34
C GLN A 416 45.93 -25.86 -4.13
N PHE A 417 45.14 -24.77 -4.18
CA PHE A 417 45.50 -23.53 -4.88
C PHE A 417 45.25 -22.32 -3.99
N THR A 418 46.28 -21.48 -3.78
CA THR A 418 46.17 -20.18 -3.12
C THR A 418 46.38 -19.09 -4.17
N PHE A 419 45.43 -18.18 -4.32
CA PHE A 419 45.54 -17.08 -5.28
C PHE A 419 46.58 -16.06 -4.89
N GLU A 420 47.48 -15.71 -5.81
CA GLU A 420 48.51 -14.66 -5.62
C GLU A 420 48.20 -13.37 -6.39
N GLY A 421 47.61 -13.50 -7.58
CA GLY A 421 47.27 -12.33 -8.38
C GLY A 421 47.05 -12.64 -9.87
N TYR A 422 46.54 -11.66 -10.60
CA TYR A 422 46.43 -11.74 -12.03
C TYR A 422 46.74 -10.42 -12.73
N THR A 423 47.06 -10.49 -14.01
CA THR A 423 47.19 -9.33 -14.89
C THR A 423 46.35 -9.58 -16.13
N VAL A 424 45.54 -8.61 -16.51
CA VAL A 424 44.76 -8.66 -17.73
C VAL A 424 45.15 -7.51 -18.64
N THR A 425 45.48 -7.82 -19.90
CA THR A 425 45.71 -6.84 -20.94
C THR A 425 44.62 -6.99 -21.98
N THR A 426 43.86 -5.92 -22.21
CA THR A 426 42.76 -5.89 -23.18
C THR A 426 42.80 -4.61 -23.99
N ALA A 427 42.43 -4.65 -25.27
CA ALA A 427 42.26 -3.51 -26.14
C ALA A 427 41.08 -3.73 -27.10
N SER A 428 40.52 -2.63 -27.61
CA SER A 428 39.41 -2.72 -28.57
C SER A 428 39.86 -3.48 -29.84
N GLY A 429 39.12 -4.56 -30.18
CA GLY A 429 39.43 -5.40 -31.35
C GLY A 429 40.62 -6.38 -31.20
N ALA A 430 41.17 -6.53 -29.99
CA ALA A 430 42.21 -7.49 -29.70
C ALA A 430 41.72 -8.56 -28.70
N THR A 431 42.17 -9.81 -28.90
CA THR A 431 41.91 -10.90 -27.96
C THR A 431 42.61 -10.61 -26.62
N PRO A 432 41.92 -10.70 -25.49
CA PRO A 432 42.51 -10.41 -24.17
C PRO A 432 43.61 -11.42 -23.82
N THR A 433 44.62 -10.93 -23.12
CA THR A 433 45.70 -11.76 -22.56
C THR A 433 45.62 -11.69 -21.03
N VAL A 434 45.57 -12.86 -20.40
CA VAL A 434 45.56 -13.01 -18.94
C VAL A 434 46.76 -13.79 -18.48
N THR A 435 47.43 -13.26 -17.44
CA THR A 435 48.43 -14.00 -16.66
C THR A 435 47.89 -14.19 -15.25
N LEU A 436 47.63 -15.45 -14.87
CA LEU A 436 47.15 -15.84 -13.53
C LEU A 436 48.30 -16.46 -12.74
N ARG A 437 48.49 -16.08 -11.48
CA ARG A 437 49.46 -16.61 -10.55
C ARG A 437 48.79 -17.17 -9.30
N VAL A 438 49.17 -18.40 -8.95
CA VAL A 438 48.68 -19.10 -7.76
C VAL A 438 49.84 -19.87 -7.10
N LEU A 439 49.66 -20.21 -5.83
CA LEU A 439 50.48 -21.26 -5.20
C LEU A 439 49.69 -22.58 -5.29
N GLN A 440 50.25 -23.59 -5.91
CA GLN A 440 49.70 -24.94 -5.89
C GLN A 440 50.46 -25.77 -4.87
N ASN A 441 49.82 -26.16 -3.76
CA ASN A 441 50.46 -26.83 -2.64
C ASN A 441 51.71 -26.08 -2.11
N GLY A 442 51.63 -24.74 -2.09
CA GLY A 442 52.76 -23.89 -1.67
C GLY A 442 53.83 -23.62 -2.74
N VAL A 443 53.70 -24.16 -3.93
CA VAL A 443 54.66 -23.96 -5.04
C VAL A 443 54.06 -22.94 -6.05
N PRO A 444 54.81 -21.86 -6.36
CA PRO A 444 54.31 -20.85 -7.35
C PRO A 444 54.05 -21.47 -8.73
N GLN A 445 52.87 -21.21 -9.25
CA GLN A 445 52.44 -21.57 -10.60
C GLN A 445 51.90 -20.34 -11.33
N ALA A 446 52.18 -20.23 -12.60
CA ALA A 446 51.64 -19.18 -13.44
C ALA A 446 51.22 -19.70 -14.78
N VAL A 447 50.10 -19.22 -15.28
CA VAL A 447 49.64 -19.48 -16.64
C VAL A 447 49.35 -18.16 -17.34
N THR A 448 49.82 -18.08 -18.60
CA THR A 448 49.43 -16.95 -19.50
C THR A 448 48.65 -17.53 -20.64
N ILE A 449 47.53 -16.93 -20.95
CA ILE A 449 46.71 -17.26 -22.11
C ILE A 449 46.31 -15.98 -22.85
N THR A 450 46.15 -16.13 -24.17
CA THR A 450 45.54 -15.12 -25.05
C THR A 450 44.37 -15.79 -25.72
N ALA A 451 43.21 -15.68 -25.12
CA ALA A 451 41.97 -16.35 -25.53
C ALA A 451 40.73 -15.67 -24.92
N GLY A 452 39.55 -16.06 -25.36
CA GLY A 452 38.27 -15.65 -24.82
C GLY A 452 37.63 -14.48 -25.56
N ASP A 453 36.32 -14.34 -25.37
CA ASP A 453 35.49 -13.30 -25.98
C ASP A 453 35.54 -11.95 -25.22
N GLY A 454 36.19 -11.96 -24.05
CA GLY A 454 36.36 -10.79 -23.21
C GLY A 454 37.28 -11.05 -22.02
N PRO A 455 37.66 -10.01 -21.25
CA PRO A 455 38.64 -10.15 -20.18
C PRO A 455 38.18 -11.10 -19.06
N ILE A 456 36.88 -11.19 -18.79
CA ILE A 456 36.33 -12.11 -17.78
C ILE A 456 36.41 -13.55 -18.24
N ASP A 457 36.01 -13.82 -19.48
CA ASP A 457 36.11 -15.14 -20.09
C ASP A 457 37.56 -15.65 -20.15
N ALA A 458 38.49 -14.77 -20.53
CA ALA A 458 39.93 -15.07 -20.49
C ALA A 458 40.44 -15.46 -19.11
N ILE A 459 39.91 -14.83 -18.04
CA ILE A 459 40.27 -15.19 -16.65
C ILE A 459 39.78 -16.60 -16.32
N PHE A 460 38.51 -16.94 -16.68
CA PHE A 460 38.01 -18.29 -16.45
C PHE A 460 38.79 -19.36 -17.22
N LEU A 461 39.11 -19.13 -18.47
CA LEU A 461 39.93 -20.02 -19.26
C LEU A 461 41.34 -20.20 -18.67
N ALA A 462 41.91 -19.14 -18.06
CA ALA A 462 43.18 -19.24 -17.36
C ALA A 462 43.07 -20.10 -16.09
N ILE A 463 41.95 -19.98 -15.35
CA ILE A 463 41.68 -20.81 -14.17
C ILE A 463 41.52 -22.27 -14.57
N GLU A 464 40.69 -22.59 -15.54
CA GLU A 464 40.48 -23.95 -16.08
C GLU A 464 41.83 -24.59 -16.47
N LYS A 465 42.61 -23.84 -17.25
CA LYS A 465 43.92 -24.33 -17.74
C LYS A 465 44.93 -24.60 -16.60
N LEU A 466 44.84 -23.84 -15.54
CA LEU A 466 45.77 -23.96 -14.40
C LEU A 466 45.30 -25.02 -13.40
N THR A 467 44.01 -25.14 -13.17
CA THR A 467 43.43 -26.06 -12.18
C THR A 467 43.05 -27.42 -12.77
N GLY A 468 42.81 -27.50 -14.08
CA GLY A 468 42.35 -28.71 -14.72
C GLY A 468 40.89 -29.06 -14.46
N ILE A 469 40.09 -28.08 -13.97
CA ILE A 469 38.68 -28.24 -13.60
C ILE A 469 37.82 -27.58 -14.65
#